data_4cfca99e7fcc0557b383633dff339473
#
_entry.id   4cfca99e7fcc0557b383633dff339473
#
_cell.length_a   1.000
_cell.length_b   1.000
_cell.length_c   1.000
_cell.angle_alpha   90.00
_cell.angle_beta   90.00
_cell.angle_gamma   90.00
#
_symmetry.space_group_name_H-M   'P 1'
#
loop_
_entity.id
_entity.type
_entity.pdbx_description
1 polymer ?
#
loop_
_entity_poly.entity_id
_entity_poly.type
_entity_poly.pdbx_seq_one_letter_code
_entity_poly.pdbx_strand_id
1 'polypeptide(L)'
;DYYARRPKACMGGWGQRFINVMPDGTILPCHAAQTIGHLSFPRFPESSLRAAWCEHPSFAAYRGVDWMPDPCGSCDHKEQDWGGCRCQALALAGDASQTDPVCERSPQHAQVVALAMRESRQPTPELMLRQRHA
;
A
#
# COMPACT_ATOMS: atom_id res chain seq x y z
N ASP A 1 -18.12 11.96 -0.88
CA ASP A 1 -17.66 10.63 -1.33
C ASP A 1 -16.62 10.08 -0.35
N TYR A 2 -16.75 8.80 0.02
CA TYR A 2 -15.82 8.13 0.94
C TYR A 2 -14.37 8.25 0.45
N TYR A 3 -14.13 7.93 -0.82
CA TYR A 3 -12.77 7.94 -1.40
C TYR A 3 -12.18 9.33 -1.64
N ALA A 4 -12.95 10.41 -1.47
CA ALA A 4 -12.42 11.75 -1.47
C ALA A 4 -11.77 12.15 -0.15
N ARG A 5 -12.10 11.43 0.93
CA ARG A 5 -11.66 11.71 2.31
C ARG A 5 -10.83 10.58 2.90
N ARG A 6 -11.00 9.37 2.40
CA ARG A 6 -10.41 8.15 2.94
C ARG A 6 -9.69 7.38 1.84
N PRO A 7 -8.60 6.72 2.16
CA PRO A 7 -7.93 5.82 1.23
C PRO A 7 -8.78 4.57 0.97
N LYS A 8 -8.51 3.90 -0.14
CA LYS A 8 -9.02 2.55 -0.37
C LYS A 8 -8.24 1.55 0.47
N ALA A 9 -8.92 0.50 0.93
CA ALA A 9 -8.27 -0.67 1.49
C ALA A 9 -7.32 -1.28 0.44
N CYS A 10 -6.01 -1.13 0.62
CA CYS A 10 -5.03 -1.65 -0.31
C CYS A 10 -5.11 -3.18 -0.38
N MET A 11 -5.42 -3.73 -1.55
CA MET A 11 -5.59 -5.18 -1.75
C MET A 11 -6.60 -5.83 -0.76
N GLY A 12 -7.57 -5.06 -0.28
CA GLY A 12 -8.55 -5.52 0.70
C GLY A 12 -7.99 -5.77 2.10
N GLY A 13 -6.90 -5.09 2.45
CA GLY A 13 -6.12 -5.21 3.67
C GLY A 13 -4.86 -6.05 3.49
N TRP A 14 -3.76 -5.58 4.09
CA TRP A 14 -2.45 -6.24 4.01
C TRP A 14 -2.49 -7.69 4.48
N GLY A 15 -2.11 -8.63 3.59
CA GLY A 15 -2.07 -10.06 3.91
C GLY A 15 -3.41 -10.68 4.29
N GLN A 16 -4.56 -10.07 3.91
CA GLN A 16 -5.89 -10.56 4.28
C GLN A 16 -6.64 -11.23 3.14
N ARG A 17 -6.49 -10.76 1.90
CA ARG A 17 -7.28 -11.26 0.76
C ARG A 17 -6.45 -11.68 -0.44
N PHE A 18 -5.22 -11.19 -0.55
CA PHE A 18 -4.40 -11.40 -1.73
C PHE A 18 -3.03 -11.95 -1.37
N ILE A 19 -2.53 -12.79 -2.24
CA ILE A 19 -1.15 -13.26 -2.28
C ILE A 19 -0.67 -13.16 -3.72
N ASN A 20 0.53 -12.63 -3.90
CA ASN A 20 1.17 -12.51 -5.21
C ASN A 20 2.43 -13.38 -5.20
N VAL A 21 2.68 -14.08 -6.30
CA VAL A 21 3.95 -14.75 -6.53
C VAL A 21 4.61 -14.09 -7.73
N MET A 22 5.78 -13.52 -7.50
CA MET A 22 6.57 -12.85 -8.53
C MET A 22 7.24 -13.88 -9.46
N PRO A 23 7.68 -13.49 -10.65
CA PRO A 23 8.35 -14.42 -11.57
C PRO A 23 9.61 -15.08 -10.99
N ASP A 24 10.27 -14.45 -10.03
CA ASP A 24 11.44 -14.97 -9.33
C ASP A 24 11.07 -15.86 -8.11
N GLY A 25 9.79 -16.13 -7.91
CA GLY A 25 9.27 -16.93 -6.79
C GLY A 25 8.98 -16.15 -5.50
N THR A 26 9.28 -14.86 -5.41
CA THR A 26 9.01 -14.06 -4.21
C THR A 26 7.51 -13.98 -3.92
N ILE A 27 7.12 -14.28 -2.67
CA ILE A 27 5.73 -14.33 -2.23
C ILE A 27 5.41 -13.05 -1.45
N LEU A 28 4.43 -12.27 -1.92
CA LEU A 28 4.11 -10.93 -1.42
C LEU A 28 2.64 -10.80 -1.03
N PRO A 29 2.30 -10.00 0.00
CA PRO A 29 0.90 -9.65 0.33
C PRO A 29 0.29 -8.65 -0.67
N CYS A 30 1.11 -7.86 -1.37
CA CYS A 30 0.74 -7.05 -2.52
C CYS A 30 1.95 -6.88 -3.45
N HIS A 31 1.72 -6.58 -4.73
CA HIS A 31 2.81 -6.50 -5.72
C HIS A 31 3.87 -5.42 -5.45
N ALA A 32 3.56 -4.38 -4.68
CA ALA A 32 4.51 -3.32 -4.33
C ALA A 32 5.15 -3.51 -2.94
N ALA A 33 4.82 -4.59 -2.20
CA ALA A 33 5.28 -4.78 -0.83
C ALA A 33 6.81 -4.81 -0.68
N GLN A 34 7.52 -5.28 -1.70
CA GLN A 34 8.99 -5.32 -1.73
C GLN A 34 9.67 -3.94 -1.65
N THR A 35 8.93 -2.85 -1.88
CA THR A 35 9.47 -1.49 -1.68
C THR A 35 9.67 -1.13 -0.22
N ILE A 36 9.08 -1.89 0.71
CA ILE A 36 9.23 -1.69 2.16
C ILE A 36 10.51 -2.41 2.61
N GLY A 37 11.63 -1.72 2.53
CA GLY A 37 12.97 -2.31 2.64
C GLY A 37 13.33 -2.96 3.99
N HIS A 38 12.57 -2.72 5.06
CA HIS A 38 12.78 -3.40 6.35
C HIS A 38 12.04 -4.76 6.43
N LEU A 39 11.19 -5.10 5.44
CA LEU A 39 10.52 -6.38 5.36
C LEU A 39 11.30 -7.33 4.42
N SER A 40 11.40 -8.58 4.83
CA SER A 40 11.88 -9.68 3.99
C SER A 40 10.71 -10.56 3.58
N PHE A 41 10.76 -11.14 2.41
CA PHE A 41 9.65 -11.95 1.89
C PHE A 41 10.12 -13.36 1.54
N PRO A 42 9.29 -14.39 1.83
CA PRO A 42 9.64 -15.78 1.52
C PRO A 42 9.58 -16.01 0.01
N ARG A 43 10.23 -17.08 -0.45
CA ARG A 43 10.27 -17.48 -1.86
C ARG A 43 9.77 -18.91 -2.03
N PHE A 44 9.04 -19.13 -3.10
CA PHE A 44 8.69 -20.46 -3.57
C PHE A 44 9.85 -21.01 -4.43
N PRO A 45 10.23 -22.27 -4.32
CA PRO A 45 9.59 -23.34 -3.53
C PRO A 45 10.10 -23.50 -2.09
N GLU A 46 11.06 -22.67 -1.62
CA GLU A 46 11.67 -22.80 -0.29
C GLU A 46 10.62 -22.62 0.83
N SER A 47 9.60 -21.81 0.58
CA SER A 47 8.44 -21.64 1.45
C SER A 47 7.16 -21.97 0.69
N SER A 48 6.25 -22.70 1.35
CA SER A 48 4.91 -22.90 0.80
C SER A 48 4.07 -21.63 0.89
N LEU A 49 3.07 -21.47 -0.01
CA LEU A 49 2.13 -20.36 0.07
C LEU A 49 1.38 -20.32 1.41
N ARG A 50 1.08 -21.48 1.98
CA ARG A 50 0.43 -21.58 3.30
C ARG A 50 1.34 -21.04 4.40
N ALA A 51 2.60 -21.43 4.43
CA ALA A 51 3.55 -20.95 5.43
C ALA A 51 3.78 -19.43 5.27
N ALA A 52 3.94 -18.94 4.05
CA ALA A 52 4.04 -17.51 3.78
C ALA A 52 2.82 -16.73 4.31
N TRP A 53 1.62 -17.22 4.02
CA TRP A 53 0.37 -16.57 4.42
C TRP A 53 0.11 -16.59 5.92
N CYS A 54 0.29 -17.76 6.56
CA CYS A 54 -0.12 -17.98 7.95
C CYS A 54 0.94 -17.58 8.97
N GLU A 55 2.22 -17.73 8.62
CA GLU A 55 3.31 -17.76 9.60
C GLU A 55 4.37 -16.69 9.36
N HIS A 56 4.48 -16.15 8.14
CA HIS A 56 5.57 -15.25 7.84
C HIS A 56 5.35 -13.85 8.43
N PRO A 57 6.35 -13.29 9.18
CA PRO A 57 6.21 -12.00 9.86
C PRO A 57 5.83 -10.85 8.94
N SER A 58 6.34 -10.81 7.72
CA SER A 58 6.03 -9.74 6.76
C SER A 58 4.57 -9.76 6.29
N PHE A 59 3.90 -10.90 6.30
CA PHE A 59 2.46 -10.98 6.07
C PHE A 59 1.65 -10.52 7.28
N ALA A 60 2.17 -10.72 8.49
CA ALA A 60 1.55 -10.27 9.72
C ALA A 60 1.76 -8.79 10.02
N ALA A 61 2.82 -8.18 9.48
CA ALA A 61 3.31 -6.84 9.87
C ALA A 61 2.24 -5.74 9.89
N TYR A 62 1.33 -5.76 8.91
CA TYR A 62 0.23 -4.78 8.80
C TYR A 62 -1.14 -5.45 8.65
N ARG A 63 -1.26 -6.68 9.13
CA ARG A 63 -2.53 -7.42 9.13
C ARG A 63 -3.41 -6.98 10.29
N GLY A 64 -4.71 -6.78 10.03
CA GLY A 64 -5.65 -6.33 11.05
C GLY A 64 -5.49 -4.85 11.38
N VAL A 65 -5.83 -4.47 12.61
CA VAL A 65 -5.90 -3.07 13.05
C VAL A 65 -4.97 -2.74 14.23
N ASP A 66 -4.44 -3.75 14.91
CA ASP A 66 -3.68 -3.59 16.16
C ASP A 66 -2.31 -2.92 15.97
N TRP A 67 -1.77 -2.93 14.76
CA TRP A 67 -0.52 -2.28 14.40
C TRP A 67 -0.65 -0.77 14.17
N MET A 68 -1.89 -0.26 14.06
CA MET A 68 -2.18 1.11 13.61
C MET A 68 -1.89 2.15 14.69
N PRO A 69 -1.01 3.13 14.45
CA PRO A 69 -0.90 4.30 15.31
C PRO A 69 -2.09 5.25 15.11
N ASP A 70 -2.28 6.19 16.01
CA ASP A 70 -3.22 7.28 15.78
C ASP A 70 -2.77 8.17 14.59
N PRO A 71 -3.76 8.71 13.86
CA PRO A 71 -5.20 8.70 14.05
C PRO A 71 -5.94 7.46 13.51
N CYS A 72 -5.23 6.47 12.92
CA CYS A 72 -5.87 5.26 12.39
C CYS A 72 -6.38 4.35 13.51
N GLY A 73 -5.62 4.16 14.58
CA GLY A 73 -5.95 3.28 15.71
C GLY A 73 -7.30 3.61 16.37
N SER A 74 -7.61 4.89 16.50
CA SER A 74 -8.88 5.40 17.05
C SER A 74 -9.95 5.69 16.00
N CYS A 75 -9.72 5.34 14.72
CA CYS A 75 -10.64 5.66 13.63
C CYS A 75 -11.78 4.65 13.50
N ASP A 76 -13.02 5.14 13.38
CA ASP A 76 -14.22 4.30 13.18
C ASP A 76 -14.23 3.58 11.82
N HIS A 77 -13.39 4.01 10.86
CA HIS A 77 -13.27 3.43 9.53
C HIS A 77 -12.10 2.45 9.37
N LYS A 78 -11.32 2.20 10.44
CA LYS A 78 -10.09 1.40 10.37
C LYS A 78 -10.29 -0.02 9.81
N GLU A 79 -11.45 -0.63 10.03
CA GLU A 79 -11.80 -1.94 9.49
C GLU A 79 -12.36 -1.90 8.06
N GLN A 80 -12.58 -0.71 7.52
CA GLN A 80 -13.05 -0.51 6.14
C GLN A 80 -11.88 -0.24 5.19
N ASP A 81 -10.96 0.64 5.58
CA ASP A 81 -9.83 1.06 4.75
C ASP A 81 -8.51 0.40 5.14
N TRP A 82 -8.45 -0.31 6.29
CA TRP A 82 -7.26 -1.02 6.79
C TRP A 82 -6.02 -0.13 6.83
N GLY A 83 -6.21 1.17 7.11
CA GLY A 83 -5.15 2.17 7.15
C GLY A 83 -4.63 2.58 5.77
N GLY A 84 -5.27 2.17 4.68
CA GLY A 84 -4.88 2.50 3.31
C GLY A 84 -3.67 1.72 2.78
N CYS A 85 -2.88 2.33 1.91
CA CYS A 85 -1.75 1.70 1.23
C CYS A 85 -0.43 1.91 1.97
N ARG A 86 0.19 0.83 2.44
CA ARG A 86 1.48 0.87 3.18
C ARG A 86 2.65 1.36 2.32
N CYS A 87 2.66 0.96 1.05
CA CYS A 87 3.69 1.42 0.11
C CYS A 87 3.55 2.91 -0.21
N GLN A 88 2.32 3.42 -0.27
CA GLN A 88 2.04 4.84 -0.46
C GLN A 88 2.40 5.65 0.79
N ALA A 89 2.08 5.14 2.00
CA ALA A 89 2.51 5.74 3.25
C ALA A 89 4.04 5.85 3.30
N LEU A 90 4.78 4.78 2.96
CA LEU A 90 6.23 4.83 2.86
C LEU A 90 6.71 5.89 1.87
N ALA A 91 6.16 5.90 0.65
CA ALA A 91 6.62 6.79 -0.41
C ALA A 91 6.38 8.28 -0.12
N LEU A 92 5.28 8.61 0.54
CA LEU A 92 4.83 10.00 0.76
C LEU A 92 5.06 10.50 2.18
N ALA A 93 5.09 9.61 3.18
CA ALA A 93 5.31 9.96 4.57
C ALA A 93 6.64 9.42 5.14
N GLY A 94 7.40 8.64 4.37
CA GLY A 94 8.70 8.09 4.76
C GLY A 94 8.64 6.85 5.67
N ASP A 95 7.45 6.41 6.06
CA ASP A 95 7.26 5.25 6.94
C ASP A 95 5.96 4.53 6.59
N ALA A 96 6.05 3.21 6.36
CA ALA A 96 4.92 2.38 5.99
C ALA A 96 3.88 2.21 7.13
N SER A 97 4.22 2.49 8.37
CA SER A 97 3.31 2.45 9.52
C SER A 97 2.45 3.71 9.67
N GLN A 98 2.86 4.82 9.04
CA GLN A 98 2.11 6.07 9.12
C GLN A 98 0.71 5.98 8.49
N THR A 99 -0.17 6.90 8.90
CA THR A 99 -1.47 7.09 8.23
C THR A 99 -1.24 7.38 6.77
N ASP A 100 -1.97 6.68 5.89
CA ASP A 100 -1.90 6.93 4.45
C ASP A 100 -2.18 8.42 4.17
N PRO A 101 -1.27 9.13 3.47
CA PRO A 101 -1.40 10.58 3.21
C PRO A 101 -2.63 10.97 2.39
N VAL A 102 -3.28 10.04 1.70
CA VAL A 102 -4.58 10.28 1.05
C VAL A 102 -5.71 10.46 2.07
N CYS A 103 -5.58 9.92 3.28
CA CYS A 103 -6.56 10.11 4.33
C CYS A 103 -6.57 11.58 4.82
N GLU A 104 -7.75 12.19 4.91
CA GLU A 104 -7.91 13.56 5.42
C GLU A 104 -7.41 13.74 6.88
N ARG A 105 -7.32 12.63 7.64
CA ARG A 105 -6.78 12.64 9.01
C ARG A 105 -5.26 12.56 9.07
N SER A 106 -4.60 12.30 7.92
CA SER A 106 -3.13 12.22 7.89
C SER A 106 -2.51 13.61 8.10
N PRO A 107 -1.48 13.74 8.93
CA PRO A 107 -0.70 14.98 9.01
C PRO A 107 -0.10 15.43 7.68
N GLN A 108 0.12 14.51 6.76
CA GLN A 108 0.68 14.77 5.43
C GLN A 108 -0.38 15.03 4.34
N HIS A 109 -1.70 14.99 4.67
CA HIS A 109 -2.77 15.11 3.69
C HIS A 109 -2.68 16.42 2.86
N ALA A 110 -2.38 17.54 3.51
CA ALA A 110 -2.26 18.82 2.82
C ALA A 110 -1.18 18.83 1.73
N GLN A 111 -0.10 18.06 1.91
CA GLN A 111 0.97 17.93 0.91
C GLN A 111 0.47 17.18 -0.33
N VAL A 112 -0.31 16.11 -0.13
CA VAL A 112 -0.90 15.34 -1.25
C VAL A 112 -1.91 16.18 -2.02
N VAL A 113 -2.75 16.95 -1.34
CA VAL A 113 -3.69 17.88 -1.98
C VAL A 113 -2.94 18.93 -2.80
N ALA A 114 -1.90 19.55 -2.22
CA ALA A 114 -1.09 20.54 -2.94
C ALA A 114 -0.38 19.93 -4.17
N LEU A 115 0.16 18.72 -4.04
CA LEU A 115 0.76 17.98 -5.15
C LEU A 115 -0.26 17.71 -6.25
N ALA A 116 -1.43 17.18 -5.91
CA ALA A 116 -2.49 16.89 -6.87
C ALA A 116 -2.96 18.15 -7.62
N MET A 117 -3.13 19.27 -6.90
CA MET A 117 -3.50 20.55 -7.50
C MET A 117 -2.43 21.09 -8.44
N ARG A 118 -1.16 20.92 -8.08
CA ARG A 118 -0.04 21.33 -8.95
C ARG A 118 0.00 20.50 -10.22
N GLU A 119 -0.08 19.19 -10.08
CA GLU A 119 -0.01 18.25 -11.21
C GLU A 119 -1.24 18.38 -12.13
N SER A 120 -2.43 18.65 -11.58
CA SER A 120 -3.64 18.86 -12.39
C SER A 120 -3.60 20.09 -13.30
N ARG A 121 -2.70 21.05 -13.01
CA ARG A 121 -2.49 22.25 -13.83
C ARG A 121 -1.41 22.06 -14.91
N GLN A 122 -0.69 20.95 -14.88
CA GLN A 122 0.29 20.65 -15.92
C GLN A 122 -0.41 20.31 -17.23
N PRO A 123 0.14 20.70 -18.38
CA PRO A 123 -0.39 20.27 -19.67
C PRO A 123 -0.31 18.75 -19.75
N THR A 124 -1.34 18.14 -20.32
CA THR A 124 -1.35 16.68 -20.55
C THR A 124 -0.13 16.32 -21.41
N PRO A 125 0.74 15.42 -20.95
CA PRO A 125 1.89 15.01 -21.74
C PRO A 125 1.42 14.35 -23.04
N GLU A 126 2.14 14.60 -24.12
CA GLU A 126 1.88 13.96 -25.40
C GLU A 126 2.01 12.44 -25.26
N LEU A 127 0.97 11.70 -25.63
CA LEU A 127 0.96 10.25 -25.55
C LEU A 127 1.91 9.67 -26.60
N MET A 128 3.08 9.23 -26.19
CA MET A 128 3.97 8.45 -27.05
C MET A 128 3.45 7.01 -27.18
N LEU A 129 2.74 6.74 -28.27
CA LEU A 129 2.36 5.38 -28.61
C LEU A 129 3.61 4.55 -28.89
N ARG A 130 3.73 3.38 -28.27
CA ARG A 130 4.77 2.41 -28.63
C ARG A 130 4.66 2.07 -30.10
N GLN A 131 5.64 2.46 -30.89
CA GLN A 131 5.74 1.97 -32.26
C GLN A 131 5.93 0.45 -32.21
N ARG A 132 5.02 -0.28 -32.85
CA ARG A 132 5.23 -1.71 -33.07
C ARG A 132 6.39 -1.81 -34.07
N HIS A 133 7.51 -2.35 -33.60
CA HIS A 133 8.53 -2.81 -34.52
C HIS A 133 7.95 -4.02 -35.28
N ALA A 134 7.76 -3.83 -36.59
CA ALA A 134 7.33 -4.91 -37.50
C ALA A 134 8.50 -5.90 -37.68
#